data_0d424c90cccebba055a1f40dd1c856d7
#
_entry.id   0d424c90cccebba055a1f40dd1c856d7
#
_cell.length_a   1.000
_cell.length_b   1.000
_cell.length_c   1.000
_cell.angle_alpha   90.00
_cell.angle_beta   90.00
_cell.angle_gamma   90.00
#
_symmetry.space_group_name_H-M   'P 1'
#
loop_
_entity.id
_entity.type
_entity.pdbx_description
1 polymer ?
#
loop_
_entity_poly.entity_id
_entity_poly.type
_entity_poly.pdbx_seq_one_letter_code
_entity_poly.pdbx_strand_id
1 'polypeptide(L)'
;MPADSSSPVPPATLSGTTAWRVAAGALGVVFVVMFLAWPYQEWEFGYRMSVLGGWFKWVTKYADWMFCLFVPVITGGLVWLRRAELRGIPWLGDWMGAVPLVLGLFFYWLGFKANTGYPAFLAIQLMLAGFILLIGGREWMRALFFPWLFLFFAWPMQPLEDSVASPLRPRTAAMAATLLTILGTPAQNEGSALQSAPDAAAGLERGAAFSLDVDAKCSGINSLFVLMMISALLGYLALRSVRSRVLLFVAAVPLAVAGNVVRLLLLAFGSMWFGSDFAVGKRIGDHQEMSLYHTMAGFAVFGVALAGMFALCWVFEGREMKKNLARHQKAGRATSDWRVIPLPRRTITQALAMLVLAGVTFGICAGTDIRYLVARAGVTLSMPLQVDGYQGREIEVQAKEKRALDEGVKLVRFGYLNDQSRKVIASVVLSGHLKRSLHRPEVCLPGQGWTIVESKPVRVPTANGHSFEATYLRIFIDQLDENGRRVRQRGVNLYWYVGSDDTTCASHYEHVAQTYLHAIFRNLNHRWAMISVFIPVEDAEIPGPEGMFAEFNALEDAREFAGKLMPLLTDPAKIDPGD
;
A
#
# COMPACT_ATOMS: atom_id res chain seq x y z
N MET A 1 13.28 -84.94 14.23
CA MET A 1 12.40 -83.99 13.55
C MET A 1 12.62 -82.63 14.18
N PRO A 2 13.29 -81.66 13.49
CA PRO A 2 13.33 -80.27 13.99
C PRO A 2 12.14 -79.50 13.48
N ALA A 3 11.49 -78.79 14.39
CA ALA A 3 10.34 -77.94 14.11
C ALA A 3 10.76 -76.73 13.32
N ASP A 4 10.05 -76.50 12.22
CA ASP A 4 10.16 -75.37 11.34
C ASP A 4 9.51 -74.14 12.01
N SER A 5 10.34 -73.19 12.47
CA SER A 5 9.88 -71.90 13.05
C SER A 5 10.04 -70.81 12.00
N SER A 6 9.18 -70.85 10.97
CA SER A 6 8.99 -69.70 10.10
C SER A 6 8.11 -68.65 10.77
N SER A 7 8.71 -67.75 11.55
CA SER A 7 8.03 -66.54 12.02
C SER A 7 7.67 -65.68 10.80
N PRO A 8 6.43 -65.18 10.68
CA PRO A 8 6.02 -64.34 9.58
C PRO A 8 6.84 -63.05 9.60
N VAL A 9 7.51 -62.76 8.50
CA VAL A 9 8.19 -61.47 8.26
C VAL A 9 7.13 -60.37 8.37
N PRO A 10 7.28 -59.41 9.29
CA PRO A 10 6.32 -58.31 9.39
C PRO A 10 6.32 -57.53 8.06
N PRO A 11 5.17 -57.05 7.57
CA PRO A 11 5.07 -56.31 6.35
C PRO A 11 6.03 -55.11 6.40
N ALA A 12 6.75 -54.90 5.30
CA ALA A 12 7.74 -53.83 5.15
C ALA A 12 7.11 -52.48 5.49
N THR A 13 7.29 -52.02 6.72
CA THR A 13 6.92 -50.67 7.13
C THR A 13 7.88 -49.73 6.43
N LEU A 14 7.34 -48.83 5.56
CA LEU A 14 8.08 -47.72 4.99
C LEU A 14 8.94 -47.09 6.10
N SER A 15 10.25 -47.00 5.90
CA SER A 15 11.11 -46.34 6.88
C SER A 15 10.60 -44.92 7.10
N GLY A 16 10.57 -44.37 8.32
CA GLY A 16 10.05 -43.06 8.64
C GLY A 16 10.64 -41.93 7.76
N THR A 17 11.87 -42.14 7.27
CA THR A 17 12.55 -41.25 6.32
C THR A 17 11.91 -41.23 4.93
N THR A 18 11.42 -42.36 4.44
CA THR A 18 10.75 -42.45 3.13
C THR A 18 9.37 -41.82 3.19
N ALA A 19 8.59 -42.08 4.23
CA ALA A 19 7.27 -41.49 4.42
C ALA A 19 7.36 -39.96 4.53
N TRP A 20 8.37 -39.43 5.23
CA TRP A 20 8.61 -37.99 5.29
C TRP A 20 8.94 -37.37 3.94
N ARG A 21 9.82 -37.99 3.16
CA ARG A 21 10.17 -37.50 1.81
C ARG A 21 8.94 -37.46 0.91
N VAL A 22 8.10 -38.46 0.97
CA VAL A 22 6.83 -38.49 0.23
C VAL A 22 5.88 -37.37 0.68
N ALA A 23 5.69 -37.20 2.00
CA ALA A 23 4.85 -36.16 2.53
C ALA A 23 5.36 -34.75 2.20
N ALA A 24 6.65 -34.50 2.34
CA ALA A 24 7.27 -33.23 1.98
C ALA A 24 7.19 -32.97 0.46
N GLY A 25 7.39 -33.99 -0.36
CA GLY A 25 7.22 -33.91 -1.82
C GLY A 25 5.77 -33.56 -2.20
N ALA A 26 4.80 -34.24 -1.61
CA ALA A 26 3.38 -33.98 -1.85
C ALA A 26 2.96 -32.57 -1.42
N LEU A 27 3.42 -32.09 -0.25
CA LEU A 27 3.19 -30.70 0.19
C LEU A 27 3.85 -29.71 -0.75
N GLY A 28 5.05 -29.99 -1.25
CA GLY A 28 5.71 -29.18 -2.28
C GLY A 28 4.89 -29.10 -3.56
N VAL A 29 4.34 -30.21 -4.04
CA VAL A 29 3.46 -30.24 -5.22
C VAL A 29 2.20 -29.41 -4.99
N VAL A 30 1.54 -29.55 -3.83
CA VAL A 30 0.35 -28.74 -3.49
C VAL A 30 0.69 -27.25 -3.48
N PHE A 31 1.81 -26.87 -2.88
CA PHE A 31 2.27 -25.48 -2.89
C PHE A 31 2.51 -24.95 -4.31
N VAL A 32 3.20 -25.74 -5.14
CA VAL A 32 3.44 -25.39 -6.56
C VAL A 32 2.12 -25.22 -7.32
N VAL A 33 1.18 -26.15 -7.14
CA VAL A 33 -0.13 -26.05 -7.79
C VAL A 33 -0.88 -24.81 -7.32
N MET A 34 -1.04 -24.60 -6.01
CA MET A 34 -1.83 -23.49 -5.45
C MET A 34 -1.24 -22.11 -5.77
N PHE A 35 0.06 -21.95 -5.66
CA PHE A 35 0.68 -20.62 -5.69
C PHE A 35 1.46 -20.28 -6.95
N LEU A 36 1.91 -21.29 -7.71
CA LEU A 36 2.70 -21.09 -8.94
C LEU A 36 1.94 -21.46 -10.23
N ALA A 37 1.06 -22.47 -10.19
CA ALA A 37 0.41 -22.96 -11.40
C ALA A 37 -1.04 -22.48 -11.56
N TRP A 38 -1.79 -22.38 -10.46
CA TRP A 38 -3.22 -22.08 -10.52
C TRP A 38 -3.50 -20.61 -10.83
N PRO A 39 -4.37 -20.27 -11.85
CA PRO A 39 -4.78 -18.90 -12.15
C PRO A 39 -5.66 -18.35 -11.03
N TYR A 40 -5.04 -17.59 -10.13
CA TYR A 40 -5.65 -17.21 -8.86
C TYR A 40 -6.50 -15.94 -8.97
N GLN A 41 -5.91 -14.86 -9.48
CA GLN A 41 -6.58 -13.57 -9.57
C GLN A 41 -6.29 -12.88 -10.90
N GLU A 42 -7.14 -11.94 -11.27
CA GLU A 42 -6.87 -11.00 -12.33
C GLU A 42 -5.93 -9.90 -11.81
N TRP A 43 -4.80 -9.77 -12.47
CA TRP A 43 -3.84 -8.73 -12.17
C TRP A 43 -4.08 -7.53 -13.09
N GLU A 44 -3.48 -6.40 -12.78
CA GLU A 44 -3.53 -5.18 -13.60
C GLU A 44 -3.12 -5.37 -15.07
N PHE A 45 -2.65 -6.54 -15.42
CA PHE A 45 -2.27 -6.92 -16.78
C PHE A 45 -3.46 -7.42 -17.64
N GLY A 46 -4.69 -7.41 -17.08
CA GLY A 46 -5.91 -7.78 -17.78
C GLY A 46 -6.15 -9.29 -17.94
N TYR A 47 -5.36 -10.14 -17.25
CA TYR A 47 -5.56 -11.58 -17.24
C TYR A 47 -5.22 -12.22 -15.90
N ARG A 48 -5.78 -13.40 -15.67
CA ARG A 48 -5.55 -14.14 -14.43
C ARG A 48 -4.18 -14.80 -14.41
N MET A 49 -3.49 -14.65 -13.31
CA MET A 49 -2.19 -15.27 -13.05
C MET A 49 -2.19 -15.95 -11.70
N SER A 50 -1.26 -16.88 -11.50
CA SER A 50 -0.98 -17.45 -10.20
C SER A 50 -0.49 -16.38 -9.20
N VAL A 51 -0.59 -16.67 -7.91
CA VAL A 51 -0.19 -15.73 -6.85
C VAL A 51 1.27 -15.28 -7.01
N LEU A 52 2.19 -16.24 -7.10
CA LEU A 52 3.62 -15.94 -7.19
C LEU A 52 4.04 -15.49 -8.60
N GLY A 53 3.39 -15.98 -9.65
CA GLY A 53 3.66 -15.51 -11.01
C GLY A 53 3.25 -14.05 -11.20
N GLY A 54 2.07 -13.68 -10.72
CA GLY A 54 1.61 -12.29 -10.72
C GLY A 54 2.43 -11.39 -9.81
N TRP A 55 2.77 -11.87 -8.59
CA TRP A 55 3.68 -11.16 -7.69
C TRP A 55 5.03 -10.87 -8.35
N PHE A 56 5.67 -11.86 -8.97
CA PHE A 56 6.96 -11.70 -9.64
C PHE A 56 6.88 -10.66 -10.76
N LYS A 57 5.87 -10.76 -11.63
CA LYS A 57 5.67 -9.81 -12.73
C LYS A 57 5.39 -8.40 -12.23
N TRP A 58 4.59 -8.28 -11.16
CA TRP A 58 4.26 -7.00 -10.57
C TRP A 58 5.47 -6.33 -9.91
N VAL A 59 6.22 -7.07 -9.09
CA VAL A 59 7.43 -6.56 -8.41
C VAL A 59 8.51 -6.15 -9.42
N THR A 60 8.63 -6.85 -10.56
CA THR A 60 9.60 -6.48 -11.62
C THR A 60 9.13 -5.30 -12.46
N LYS A 61 7.82 -5.04 -12.56
CA LYS A 61 7.27 -3.85 -13.23
C LYS A 61 7.52 -2.57 -12.41
N TYR A 62 7.40 -2.64 -11.08
CA TYR A 62 7.54 -1.51 -10.18
C TYR A 62 8.90 -1.56 -9.46
N ALA A 63 9.84 -0.74 -9.93
CA ALA A 63 11.22 -0.69 -9.41
C ALA A 63 11.28 -0.47 -7.89
N ASP A 64 10.33 0.26 -7.33
CA ASP A 64 10.20 0.59 -5.92
C ASP A 64 10.01 -0.64 -5.02
N TRP A 65 9.45 -1.71 -5.57
CA TRP A 65 9.17 -2.96 -4.85
C TRP A 65 10.14 -4.09 -5.23
N MET A 66 11.14 -3.83 -6.07
CA MET A 66 12.09 -4.86 -6.54
C MET A 66 12.89 -5.49 -5.39
N PHE A 67 13.06 -4.79 -4.26
CA PHE A 67 13.70 -5.33 -3.05
C PHE A 67 12.98 -6.58 -2.51
N CYS A 68 11.68 -6.73 -2.76
CA CYS A 68 10.90 -7.91 -2.36
C CYS A 68 11.49 -9.22 -2.91
N LEU A 69 12.16 -9.17 -4.08
CA LEU A 69 12.81 -10.34 -4.68
C LEU A 69 13.98 -10.87 -3.84
N PHE A 70 14.66 -10.01 -3.11
CA PHE A 70 15.80 -10.41 -2.26
C PHE A 70 15.36 -11.05 -0.94
N VAL A 71 14.13 -10.77 -0.49
CA VAL A 71 13.64 -11.24 0.82
C VAL A 71 13.62 -12.77 0.92
N PRO A 72 13.08 -13.55 -0.04
CA PRO A 72 13.15 -15.01 0.00
C PRO A 72 14.58 -15.55 0.05
N VAL A 73 15.51 -14.92 -0.68
CA VAL A 73 16.93 -15.30 -0.71
C VAL A 73 17.57 -15.05 0.65
N ILE A 74 17.36 -13.87 1.22
CA ILE A 74 17.84 -13.51 2.57
C ILE A 74 17.25 -14.46 3.61
N THR A 75 15.93 -14.73 3.53
CA THR A 75 15.26 -15.69 4.42
C THR A 75 15.88 -17.08 4.33
N GLY A 76 16.14 -17.57 3.14
CA GLY A 76 16.89 -18.83 2.91
C GLY A 76 18.27 -18.79 3.56
N GLY A 77 19.00 -17.69 3.41
CA GLY A 77 20.28 -17.46 4.08
C GLY A 77 20.18 -17.50 5.61
N LEU A 78 19.15 -16.88 6.19
CA LEU A 78 18.90 -16.92 7.64
C LEU A 78 18.61 -18.33 8.15
N VAL A 79 17.82 -19.11 7.42
CA VAL A 79 17.56 -20.51 7.71
C VAL A 79 18.86 -21.32 7.62
N TRP A 80 19.64 -21.09 6.56
CA TRP A 80 20.92 -21.77 6.37
C TRP A 80 21.94 -21.45 7.48
N LEU A 81 22.00 -20.21 7.98
CA LEU A 81 22.83 -19.84 9.12
C LEU A 81 22.46 -20.62 10.40
N ARG A 82 21.19 -21.00 10.54
CA ARG A 82 20.69 -21.80 11.68
C ARG A 82 20.69 -23.30 11.44
N ARG A 83 21.21 -23.79 10.31
CA ARG A 83 21.15 -25.20 9.94
C ARG A 83 21.71 -26.16 11.00
N ALA A 84 22.76 -25.74 11.73
CA ALA A 84 23.34 -26.56 12.79
C ALA A 84 22.41 -26.70 14.00
N GLU A 85 21.75 -25.61 14.42
CA GLU A 85 20.73 -25.61 15.47
C GLU A 85 19.52 -26.46 15.06
N LEU A 86 19.02 -26.26 13.84
CA LEU A 86 17.84 -26.97 13.31
C LEU A 86 18.05 -28.48 13.23
N ARG A 87 19.28 -28.93 12.92
CA ARG A 87 19.61 -30.38 12.89
C ARG A 87 19.49 -31.05 14.25
N GLY A 88 19.69 -30.30 15.34
CA GLY A 88 19.57 -30.80 16.70
C GLY A 88 18.14 -30.82 17.27
N ILE A 89 17.19 -30.16 16.58
CA ILE A 89 15.81 -30.07 17.04
C ILE A 89 15.01 -31.30 16.60
N PRO A 90 14.38 -32.05 17.54
CA PRO A 90 13.55 -33.17 17.17
C PRO A 90 12.27 -32.73 16.43
N TRP A 91 11.81 -33.58 15.52
CA TRP A 91 10.55 -33.37 14.79
C TRP A 91 9.36 -33.83 15.65
N LEU A 92 8.90 -32.96 16.52
CA LEU A 92 7.80 -33.24 17.46
C LEU A 92 6.57 -32.40 17.05
N GLY A 93 5.95 -32.77 15.94
CA GLY A 93 4.79 -32.03 15.45
C GLY A 93 3.76 -31.65 16.51
N ASP A 94 3.19 -30.44 16.38
CA ASP A 94 2.17 -29.90 17.29
C ASP A 94 0.87 -29.58 16.54
N TRP A 95 -0.25 -30.11 17.03
CA TRP A 95 -1.58 -29.87 16.44
C TRP A 95 -2.02 -28.39 16.49
N MET A 96 -1.42 -27.57 17.33
CA MET A 96 -1.66 -26.12 17.28
C MET A 96 -1.34 -25.52 15.91
N GLY A 97 -0.49 -26.14 15.10
CA GLY A 97 -0.24 -25.72 13.73
C GLY A 97 -1.44 -25.87 12.79
N ALA A 98 -2.47 -26.63 13.17
CA ALA A 98 -3.70 -26.72 12.40
C ALA A 98 -4.45 -25.37 12.34
N VAL A 99 -4.36 -24.55 13.39
CA VAL A 99 -5.03 -23.25 13.45
C VAL A 99 -4.50 -22.30 12.35
N PRO A 100 -3.20 -21.96 12.28
CA PRO A 100 -2.71 -21.10 11.23
C PRO A 100 -2.84 -21.75 9.84
N LEU A 101 -2.79 -23.08 9.73
CA LEU A 101 -3.02 -23.76 8.45
C LEU A 101 -4.45 -23.53 7.94
N VAL A 102 -5.47 -23.82 8.77
CA VAL A 102 -6.88 -23.65 8.40
C VAL A 102 -7.19 -22.17 8.08
N LEU A 103 -6.68 -21.25 8.91
CA LEU A 103 -6.79 -19.83 8.64
C LEU A 103 -6.11 -19.43 7.31
N GLY A 104 -4.94 -19.98 7.02
CA GLY A 104 -4.24 -19.76 5.75
C GLY A 104 -5.05 -20.27 4.56
N LEU A 105 -5.61 -21.46 4.63
CA LEU A 105 -6.48 -22.02 3.60
C LEU A 105 -7.77 -21.20 3.41
N PHE A 106 -8.35 -20.72 4.52
CA PHE A 106 -9.49 -19.82 4.50
C PHE A 106 -9.15 -18.49 3.78
N PHE A 107 -8.01 -17.86 4.14
CA PHE A 107 -7.58 -16.63 3.47
C PHE A 107 -7.20 -16.87 1.99
N TYR A 108 -6.68 -18.03 1.65
CA TYR A 108 -6.46 -18.41 0.26
C TYR A 108 -7.77 -18.41 -0.53
N TRP A 109 -8.80 -19.12 -0.04
CA TRP A 109 -10.13 -19.13 -0.65
C TRP A 109 -10.75 -17.73 -0.70
N LEU A 110 -10.65 -16.98 0.41
CA LEU A 110 -11.20 -15.62 0.51
C LEU A 110 -10.61 -14.69 -0.56
N GLY A 111 -9.29 -14.69 -0.72
CA GLY A 111 -8.62 -13.88 -1.73
C GLY A 111 -8.92 -14.33 -3.15
N PHE A 112 -9.06 -15.64 -3.38
CA PHE A 112 -9.49 -16.19 -4.65
C PHE A 112 -10.89 -15.70 -5.02
N LYS A 113 -11.84 -15.79 -4.09
CA LYS A 113 -13.23 -15.35 -4.27
C LYS A 113 -13.33 -13.82 -4.40
N ALA A 114 -12.55 -13.09 -3.64
CA ALA A 114 -12.50 -11.63 -3.69
C ALA A 114 -11.68 -11.08 -4.86
N ASN A 115 -11.03 -11.94 -5.66
CA ASN A 115 -10.12 -11.56 -6.75
C ASN A 115 -9.06 -10.54 -6.30
N THR A 116 -8.29 -10.89 -5.24
CA THR A 116 -7.24 -10.03 -4.67
C THR A 116 -6.09 -10.84 -4.07
N GLY A 117 -4.83 -10.38 -4.25
CA GLY A 117 -3.63 -11.08 -3.80
C GLY A 117 -3.28 -10.92 -2.33
N TYR A 118 -3.76 -9.88 -1.64
CA TYR A 118 -3.35 -9.62 -0.26
C TYR A 118 -3.69 -10.75 0.72
N PRO A 119 -4.91 -11.32 0.69
CA PRO A 119 -5.21 -12.50 1.51
C PRO A 119 -4.37 -13.72 1.12
N ALA A 120 -3.99 -13.86 -0.15
CA ALA A 120 -3.12 -14.96 -0.58
C ALA A 120 -1.70 -14.85 -0.01
N PHE A 121 -1.14 -13.65 0.10
CA PHE A 121 0.15 -13.43 0.75
C PHE A 121 0.09 -13.77 2.25
N LEU A 122 -0.99 -13.35 2.92
CA LEU A 122 -1.25 -13.75 4.30
C LEU A 122 -1.44 -15.27 4.42
N ALA A 123 -2.11 -15.90 3.44
CA ALA A 123 -2.29 -17.35 3.39
C ALA A 123 -0.95 -18.08 3.31
N ILE A 124 0.00 -17.65 2.46
CA ILE A 124 1.35 -18.22 2.39
C ILE A 124 2.02 -18.17 3.77
N GLN A 125 1.97 -17.02 4.44
CA GLN A 125 2.60 -16.85 5.76
C GLN A 125 1.98 -17.77 6.81
N LEU A 126 0.65 -17.81 6.87
CA LEU A 126 -0.06 -18.66 7.83
C LEU A 126 0.14 -20.15 7.53
N MET A 127 0.10 -20.54 6.26
CA MET A 127 0.34 -21.94 5.87
C MET A 127 1.77 -22.38 6.19
N LEU A 128 2.78 -21.51 5.99
CA LEU A 128 4.15 -21.79 6.39
C LEU A 128 4.28 -21.94 7.91
N ALA A 129 3.64 -21.09 8.70
CA ALA A 129 3.62 -21.25 10.17
C ALA A 129 2.93 -22.55 10.58
N GLY A 130 1.80 -22.86 9.96
CA GLY A 130 1.09 -24.12 10.15
C GLY A 130 1.96 -25.33 9.83
N PHE A 131 2.65 -25.31 8.69
CA PHE A 131 3.59 -26.35 8.28
C PHE A 131 4.72 -26.53 9.30
N ILE A 132 5.39 -25.44 9.70
CA ILE A 132 6.48 -25.49 10.67
C ILE A 132 6.02 -26.09 12.00
N LEU A 133 4.84 -25.66 12.50
CA LEU A 133 4.29 -26.16 13.77
C LEU A 133 3.79 -27.60 13.67
N LEU A 134 3.03 -27.96 12.64
CA LEU A 134 2.45 -29.30 12.50
C LEU A 134 3.54 -30.37 12.34
N ILE A 135 4.61 -30.07 11.65
CA ILE A 135 5.67 -31.03 11.35
C ILE A 135 6.83 -30.91 12.33
N GLY A 136 7.34 -29.69 12.51
CA GLY A 136 8.51 -29.43 13.36
C GLY A 136 8.17 -29.24 14.84
N GLY A 137 6.98 -28.67 15.12
CA GLY A 137 6.56 -28.33 16.47
C GLY A 137 7.05 -26.95 16.91
N ARG A 138 6.82 -26.65 18.19
CA ARG A 138 7.09 -25.33 18.77
C ARG A 138 8.56 -24.93 18.75
N GLU A 139 9.47 -25.89 18.94
CA GLU A 139 10.90 -25.60 18.95
C GLU A 139 11.39 -25.16 17.54
N TRP A 140 10.92 -25.82 16.49
CA TRP A 140 11.16 -25.39 15.12
C TRP A 140 10.59 -24.00 14.86
N MET A 141 9.36 -23.72 15.32
CA MET A 141 8.75 -22.40 15.14
C MET A 141 9.53 -21.31 15.89
N ARG A 142 10.03 -21.60 17.13
CA ARG A 142 10.90 -20.65 17.86
C ARG A 142 12.20 -20.38 17.11
N ALA A 143 12.82 -21.42 16.56
CA ALA A 143 14.06 -21.28 15.80
C ALA A 143 13.87 -20.52 14.48
N LEU A 144 12.74 -20.75 13.81
CA LEU A 144 12.43 -20.14 12.50
C LEU A 144 11.55 -18.89 12.60
N PHE A 145 11.20 -18.44 13.83
CA PHE A 145 10.27 -17.32 14.01
C PHE A 145 10.70 -16.06 13.27
N PHE A 146 11.96 -15.66 13.41
CA PHE A 146 12.45 -14.46 12.73
C PHE A 146 12.55 -14.64 11.21
N PRO A 147 13.16 -15.70 10.63
CA PRO A 147 13.10 -15.95 9.20
C PRO A 147 11.68 -15.95 8.63
N TRP A 148 10.73 -16.58 9.33
CA TRP A 148 9.32 -16.57 8.96
C TRP A 148 8.71 -15.17 9.02
N LEU A 149 8.96 -14.42 10.09
CA LEU A 149 8.47 -13.04 10.22
C LEU A 149 9.10 -12.13 9.15
N PHE A 150 10.40 -12.30 8.88
CA PHE A 150 11.13 -11.50 7.88
C PHE A 150 10.57 -11.68 6.46
N LEU A 151 10.00 -12.83 6.16
CA LEU A 151 9.38 -13.11 4.86
C LEU A 151 8.18 -12.17 4.56
N PHE A 152 7.57 -11.52 5.57
CA PHE A 152 6.54 -10.51 5.34
C PHE A 152 7.01 -9.35 4.45
N PHE A 153 8.29 -9.03 4.45
CA PHE A 153 8.85 -8.02 3.55
C PHE A 153 8.87 -8.43 2.07
N ALA A 154 8.59 -9.71 1.75
CA ALA A 154 8.45 -10.14 0.37
C ALA A 154 7.13 -9.67 -0.27
N TRP A 155 6.15 -9.29 0.54
CA TRP A 155 4.83 -8.95 0.06
C TRP A 155 4.67 -7.44 -0.10
N PRO A 156 4.15 -6.95 -1.25
CA PRO A 156 3.90 -5.53 -1.44
C PRO A 156 2.84 -5.04 -0.45
N MET A 157 3.21 -4.07 0.37
CA MET A 157 2.33 -3.50 1.41
C MET A 157 1.77 -2.14 0.98
N GLN A 158 1.18 -2.05 -0.21
CA GLN A 158 0.57 -0.81 -0.71
C GLN A 158 -0.43 -0.17 0.27
N PRO A 159 -1.33 -0.92 0.99
CA PRO A 159 -2.21 -0.30 1.97
C PRO A 159 -1.46 0.41 3.10
N LEU A 160 -0.28 -0.09 3.44
CA LEU A 160 0.57 0.54 4.45
C LEU A 160 1.27 1.78 3.87
N GLU A 161 1.63 1.76 2.59
CA GLU A 161 2.16 2.92 1.88
C GLU A 161 1.16 4.08 1.93
N ASP A 162 -0.09 3.86 1.53
CA ASP A 162 -1.13 4.88 1.52
C ASP A 162 -1.40 5.45 2.92
N SER A 163 -1.35 4.58 3.94
CA SER A 163 -1.70 4.97 5.32
C SER A 163 -0.56 5.63 6.09
N VAL A 164 0.69 5.21 5.86
CA VAL A 164 1.86 5.66 6.63
C VAL A 164 2.73 6.60 5.80
N ALA A 165 3.02 6.24 4.58
CA ALA A 165 4.02 6.89 3.77
C ALA A 165 3.47 8.16 3.09
N SER A 166 2.27 8.11 2.52
CA SER A 166 1.64 9.28 1.89
C SER A 166 1.51 10.50 2.80
N PRO A 167 1.06 10.40 4.07
CA PRO A 167 0.99 11.54 4.98
C PRO A 167 2.35 12.14 5.37
N LEU A 168 3.45 11.39 5.20
CA LEU A 168 4.79 11.89 5.49
C LEU A 168 5.33 12.81 4.38
N ARG A 169 4.83 12.70 3.14
CA ARG A 169 5.31 13.51 1.99
C ARG A 169 5.18 15.01 2.22
N PRO A 170 3.99 15.56 2.48
CA PRO A 170 3.85 17.00 2.66
C PRO A 170 4.62 17.50 3.90
N ARG A 171 4.72 16.69 4.96
CA ARG A 171 5.51 17.05 6.15
C ARG A 171 6.99 17.14 5.84
N THR A 172 7.50 16.21 5.04
CA THR A 172 8.91 16.21 4.62
C THR A 172 9.20 17.41 3.71
N ALA A 173 8.29 17.75 2.78
CA ALA A 173 8.42 18.94 1.94
C ALA A 173 8.41 20.23 2.78
N ALA A 174 7.52 20.33 3.77
CA ALA A 174 7.46 21.47 4.68
C ALA A 174 8.75 21.63 5.52
N MET A 175 9.30 20.52 6.04
CA MET A 175 10.59 20.54 6.74
C MET A 175 11.73 20.99 5.83
N ALA A 176 11.77 20.52 4.59
CA ALA A 176 12.77 20.93 3.59
C ALA A 176 12.64 22.42 3.26
N ALA A 177 11.41 22.93 3.05
CA ALA A 177 11.16 24.35 2.80
C ALA A 177 11.63 25.24 3.96
N THR A 178 11.34 24.83 5.18
CA THR A 178 11.80 25.54 6.38
C THR A 178 13.33 25.59 6.46
N LEU A 179 14.00 24.46 6.23
CA LEU A 179 15.46 24.39 6.26
C LEU A 179 16.11 25.20 5.13
N LEU A 180 15.57 25.17 3.91
CA LEU A 180 16.04 26.02 2.80
C LEU A 180 15.93 27.49 3.15
N THR A 181 14.80 27.91 3.74
CA THR A 181 14.59 29.30 4.16
C THR A 181 15.59 29.71 5.24
N ILE A 182 15.90 28.85 6.24
CA ILE A 182 16.92 29.10 7.27
C ILE A 182 18.32 29.20 6.64
N LEU A 183 18.59 28.43 5.59
CA LEU A 183 19.85 28.46 4.85
C LEU A 183 19.97 29.63 3.87
N GLY A 184 19.01 30.57 3.89
CA GLY A 184 19.04 31.79 3.07
C GLY A 184 18.39 31.62 1.68
N THR A 185 17.72 30.50 1.43
CA THR A 185 16.99 30.26 0.18
C THR A 185 15.50 30.20 0.49
N PRO A 186 14.74 31.30 0.28
CA PRO A 186 13.29 31.29 0.54
C PRO A 186 12.59 30.23 -0.30
N ALA A 187 11.92 29.32 0.38
CA ALA A 187 11.25 28.19 -0.22
C ALA A 187 9.84 28.01 0.36
N GLN A 188 8.95 27.46 -0.46
CA GLN A 188 7.57 27.18 -0.07
C GLN A 188 7.21 25.76 -0.48
N ASN A 189 6.30 25.15 0.27
CA ASN A 189 5.72 23.90 -0.14
C ASN A 189 4.24 24.08 -0.50
N GLU A 190 3.82 23.53 -1.61
CA GLU A 190 2.41 23.29 -1.96
C GLU A 190 2.14 21.79 -1.84
N GLY A 191 1.65 21.39 -0.68
CA GLY A 191 1.48 19.97 -0.37
C GLY A 191 2.81 19.23 -0.42
N SER A 192 2.95 18.34 -1.39
CA SER A 192 4.20 17.61 -1.63
C SER A 192 5.19 18.32 -2.56
N ALA A 193 4.76 19.37 -3.28
CA ALA A 193 5.67 20.14 -4.15
C ALA A 193 6.49 21.14 -3.32
N LEU A 194 7.77 21.25 -3.64
CA LEU A 194 8.73 22.17 -3.03
C LEU A 194 9.22 23.14 -4.12
N GLN A 195 9.01 24.46 -3.92
CA GLN A 195 9.30 25.49 -4.90
C GLN A 195 10.06 26.64 -4.26
N SER A 196 10.87 27.37 -5.06
CA SER A 196 11.42 28.63 -4.62
C SER A 196 10.31 29.67 -4.42
N ALA A 197 10.41 30.48 -3.36
CA ALA A 197 9.51 31.59 -3.14
C ALA A 197 9.67 32.65 -4.28
N PRO A 198 8.64 33.42 -4.61
CA PRO A 198 8.78 34.54 -5.53
C PRO A 198 9.71 35.59 -4.92
N ASP A 199 10.54 36.21 -5.74
CA ASP A 199 11.40 37.32 -5.37
C ASP A 199 11.08 38.55 -6.23
N ALA A 200 10.25 39.43 -5.67
CA ALA A 200 9.82 40.64 -6.38
C ALA A 200 10.99 41.61 -6.66
N ALA A 201 12.05 41.59 -5.82
CA ALA A 201 13.23 42.44 -6.01
C ALA A 201 14.10 41.97 -7.19
N ALA A 202 14.13 40.63 -7.40
CA ALA A 202 14.86 40.02 -8.53
C ALA A 202 13.96 39.79 -9.77
N GLY A 203 12.67 40.09 -9.69
CA GLY A 203 11.71 39.83 -10.80
C GLY A 203 11.51 38.34 -11.05
N LEU A 204 11.76 37.49 -10.05
CA LEU A 204 11.64 36.04 -10.16
C LEU A 204 10.24 35.56 -9.70
N GLU A 205 9.57 34.87 -10.59
CA GLU A 205 8.30 34.21 -10.27
C GLU A 205 8.52 33.00 -9.35
N ARG A 206 7.46 32.56 -8.70
CA ARG A 206 7.48 31.35 -7.88
C ARG A 206 7.93 30.13 -8.69
N GLY A 207 8.86 29.37 -8.13
CA GLY A 207 9.40 28.17 -8.77
C GLY A 207 10.48 28.45 -9.84
N ALA A 208 10.84 29.73 -10.09
CA ALA A 208 11.81 30.08 -11.11
C ALA A 208 13.22 29.55 -10.82
N ALA A 209 13.65 29.54 -9.54
CA ALA A 209 14.97 29.03 -9.16
C ALA A 209 14.98 27.50 -9.06
N PHE A 210 13.93 26.90 -8.52
CA PHE A 210 13.69 25.45 -8.51
C PHE A 210 12.20 25.15 -8.29
N SER A 211 11.73 24.10 -8.92
CA SER A 211 10.40 23.52 -8.71
C SER A 211 10.54 22.01 -8.69
N LEU A 212 10.42 21.43 -7.48
CA LEU A 212 10.55 20.01 -7.23
C LEU A 212 9.17 19.45 -6.91
N ASP A 213 8.62 18.68 -7.83
CA ASP A 213 7.43 17.89 -7.52
C ASP A 213 7.88 16.63 -6.78
N VAL A 214 7.55 16.56 -5.49
CA VAL A 214 7.82 15.37 -4.68
C VAL A 214 6.76 14.31 -5.03
N ASP A 215 6.74 13.94 -6.31
CA ASP A 215 5.90 12.88 -6.84
C ASP A 215 6.15 11.55 -6.10
N ALA A 216 5.24 10.60 -6.24
CA ALA A 216 5.34 9.28 -5.60
C ALA A 216 6.73 8.65 -5.78
N LYS A 217 7.33 8.81 -6.96
CA LYS A 217 8.66 8.31 -7.32
C LYS A 217 9.82 9.03 -6.63
N CYS A 218 9.64 10.29 -6.21
CA CYS A 218 10.68 11.12 -5.58
C CYS A 218 10.53 11.22 -4.05
N SER A 219 9.52 10.59 -3.47
CA SER A 219 9.14 10.80 -2.07
C SER A 219 10.07 10.15 -1.04
N GLY A 220 11.08 9.38 -1.44
CA GLY A 220 11.98 8.65 -0.52
C GLY A 220 11.28 7.58 0.33
N ILE A 221 9.98 7.39 0.13
CA ILE A 221 9.13 6.47 0.89
C ILE A 221 9.50 5.02 0.60
N ASN A 222 9.90 4.74 -0.62
CA ASN A 222 10.41 3.43 -1.01
C ASN A 222 11.66 3.06 -0.20
N SER A 223 12.48 4.07 0.14
CA SER A 223 13.60 3.91 1.07
C SER A 223 13.15 3.52 2.47
N LEU A 224 11.96 3.93 2.92
CA LEU A 224 11.44 3.58 4.25
C LEU A 224 11.26 2.06 4.40
N PHE A 225 10.59 1.40 3.45
CA PHE A 225 10.38 -0.05 3.54
C PHE A 225 11.69 -0.83 3.46
N VAL A 226 12.63 -0.39 2.60
CA VAL A 226 13.97 -0.98 2.52
C VAL A 226 14.75 -0.75 3.81
N LEU A 227 14.69 0.44 4.40
CA LEU A 227 15.32 0.74 5.69
C LEU A 227 14.70 -0.07 6.84
N MET A 228 13.39 -0.24 6.86
CA MET A 228 12.70 -1.10 7.83
C MET A 228 13.13 -2.56 7.69
N MET A 229 13.24 -3.07 6.47
CA MET A 229 13.74 -4.42 6.17
C MET A 229 15.19 -4.59 6.66
N ILE A 230 16.07 -3.65 6.33
CA ILE A 230 17.47 -3.70 6.75
C ILE A 230 17.59 -3.55 8.27
N SER A 231 16.80 -2.66 8.90
CA SER A 231 16.81 -2.50 10.35
C SER A 231 16.35 -3.76 11.10
N ALA A 232 15.33 -4.45 10.57
CA ALA A 232 14.88 -5.73 11.12
C ALA A 232 15.98 -6.79 11.02
N LEU A 233 16.64 -6.89 9.84
CA LEU A 233 17.74 -7.81 9.61
C LEU A 233 18.94 -7.51 10.51
N LEU A 234 19.38 -6.26 10.53
CA LEU A 234 20.52 -5.80 11.34
C LEU A 234 20.24 -5.97 12.83
N GLY A 235 19.04 -5.58 13.28
CA GLY A 235 18.59 -5.78 14.66
C GLY A 235 18.62 -7.24 15.07
N TYR A 236 18.20 -8.14 14.20
CA TYR A 236 18.24 -9.57 14.47
C TYR A 236 19.66 -10.13 14.56
N LEU A 237 20.54 -9.74 13.61
CA LEU A 237 21.91 -10.26 13.55
C LEU A 237 22.84 -9.64 14.59
N ALA A 238 22.67 -8.35 14.90
CA ALA A 238 23.62 -7.60 15.70
C ALA A 238 23.19 -7.37 17.16
N LEU A 239 21.87 -7.22 17.43
CA LEU A 239 21.38 -6.80 18.75
C LEU A 239 20.83 -7.99 19.55
N ARG A 240 21.03 -7.97 20.89
CA ARG A 240 20.54 -9.02 21.81
C ARG A 240 19.14 -8.71 22.35
N SER A 241 18.97 -7.46 22.78
CA SER A 241 17.75 -7.01 23.44
C SER A 241 16.60 -6.85 22.43
N VAL A 242 15.43 -7.38 22.75
CA VAL A 242 14.22 -7.14 21.95
C VAL A 242 13.88 -5.64 21.90
N ARG A 243 14.09 -4.93 23.02
CA ARG A 243 13.86 -3.48 23.08
C ARG A 243 14.74 -2.74 22.08
N SER A 244 16.04 -3.04 22.05
CA SER A 244 16.99 -2.42 21.10
C SER A 244 16.61 -2.74 19.64
N ARG A 245 16.13 -3.96 19.35
CA ARG A 245 15.65 -4.35 18.01
C ARG A 245 14.44 -3.53 17.59
N VAL A 246 13.46 -3.38 18.49
CA VAL A 246 12.25 -2.59 18.24
C VAL A 246 12.60 -1.12 18.08
N LEU A 247 13.46 -0.56 18.94
CA LEU A 247 13.90 0.83 18.82
C LEU A 247 14.63 1.09 17.50
N LEU A 248 15.50 0.18 17.06
CA LEU A 248 16.18 0.30 15.77
C LEU A 248 15.18 0.24 14.62
N PHE A 249 14.19 -0.65 14.69
CA PHE A 249 13.15 -0.78 13.68
C PHE A 249 12.30 0.50 13.57
N VAL A 250 11.89 1.06 14.70
CA VAL A 250 11.12 2.32 14.74
C VAL A 250 11.98 3.51 14.27
N ALA A 251 13.27 3.52 14.58
CA ALA A 251 14.20 4.57 14.14
C ALA A 251 14.37 4.62 12.60
N ALA A 252 14.01 3.57 11.89
CA ALA A 252 13.99 3.60 10.42
C ALA A 252 13.09 4.71 9.86
N VAL A 253 11.96 5.02 10.55
CA VAL A 253 11.03 6.07 10.12
C VAL A 253 11.66 7.47 10.17
N PRO A 254 12.15 7.97 11.32
CA PRO A 254 12.78 9.29 11.35
C PRO A 254 14.06 9.36 10.51
N LEU A 255 14.82 8.29 10.37
CA LEU A 255 15.98 8.25 9.49
C LEU A 255 15.60 8.37 8.01
N ALA A 256 14.51 7.71 7.58
CA ALA A 256 13.99 7.84 6.22
C ALA A 256 13.51 9.27 5.94
N VAL A 257 12.76 9.87 6.89
CA VAL A 257 12.30 11.27 6.77
C VAL A 257 13.48 12.23 6.68
N ALA A 258 14.45 12.12 7.59
CA ALA A 258 15.65 12.96 7.58
C ALA A 258 16.44 12.79 6.28
N GLY A 259 16.62 11.56 5.83
CA GLY A 259 17.26 11.27 4.55
C GLY A 259 16.54 11.92 3.39
N ASN A 260 15.21 11.86 3.35
CA ASN A 260 14.44 12.48 2.28
C ASN A 260 14.49 14.01 2.30
N VAL A 261 14.51 14.63 3.49
CA VAL A 261 14.75 16.07 3.63
C VAL A 261 16.11 16.45 3.02
N VAL A 262 17.18 15.73 3.37
CA VAL A 262 18.50 15.97 2.78
C VAL A 262 18.49 15.81 1.27
N ARG A 263 17.80 14.82 0.74
CA ARG A 263 17.63 14.63 -0.72
C ARG A 263 16.97 15.84 -1.38
N LEU A 264 15.89 16.35 -0.79
CA LEU A 264 15.20 17.54 -1.31
C LEU A 264 16.11 18.78 -1.29
N LEU A 265 16.90 18.96 -0.23
CA LEU A 265 17.90 20.03 -0.16
C LEU A 265 18.95 19.90 -1.27
N LEU A 266 19.50 18.69 -1.47
CA LEU A 266 20.48 18.45 -2.54
C LEU A 266 19.89 18.74 -3.92
N LEU A 267 18.66 18.29 -4.19
CA LEU A 267 17.99 18.54 -5.46
C LEU A 267 17.68 20.03 -5.66
N ALA A 268 17.26 20.75 -4.60
CA ALA A 268 17.02 22.19 -4.66
C ALA A 268 18.31 22.97 -4.99
N PHE A 269 19.40 22.73 -4.25
CA PHE A 269 20.70 23.35 -4.52
C PHE A 269 21.26 22.95 -5.90
N GLY A 270 21.13 21.66 -6.28
CA GLY A 270 21.53 21.20 -7.60
C GLY A 270 20.77 21.91 -8.71
N SER A 271 19.46 22.13 -8.54
CA SER A 271 18.64 22.88 -9.50
C SER A 271 19.03 24.35 -9.59
N MET A 272 19.36 24.98 -8.46
CA MET A 272 19.79 26.38 -8.42
C MET A 272 21.14 26.61 -9.08
N TRP A 273 22.10 25.71 -8.87
CA TRP A 273 23.47 25.90 -9.36
C TRP A 273 23.72 25.37 -10.75
N PHE A 274 23.05 24.31 -11.14
CA PHE A 274 23.31 23.59 -12.40
C PHE A 274 22.06 23.47 -13.30
N GLY A 275 20.92 24.01 -12.86
CA GLY A 275 19.65 23.93 -13.56
C GLY A 275 18.82 22.67 -13.24
N SER A 276 17.52 22.77 -13.43
CA SER A 276 16.57 21.70 -13.10
C SER A 276 16.80 20.42 -13.92
N ASP A 277 17.18 20.55 -15.19
CA ASP A 277 17.47 19.41 -16.07
C ASP A 277 18.63 18.57 -15.55
N PHE A 278 19.66 19.22 -14.99
CA PHE A 278 20.79 18.53 -14.37
C PHE A 278 20.40 17.85 -13.06
N ALA A 279 19.68 18.54 -12.19
CA ALA A 279 19.37 18.06 -10.85
C ALA A 279 18.25 17.00 -10.85
N VAL A 280 17.18 17.23 -11.59
CA VAL A 280 15.97 16.40 -11.57
C VAL A 280 15.90 15.49 -12.80
N GLY A 281 16.33 16.01 -13.95
CA GLY A 281 16.30 15.30 -15.23
C GLY A 281 15.42 15.99 -16.27
N LYS A 282 15.59 15.56 -17.50
CA LYS A 282 14.88 16.12 -18.65
C LYS A 282 13.49 15.52 -18.78
N ARG A 283 12.54 16.37 -19.14
CA ARG A 283 11.19 15.94 -19.49
C ARG A 283 11.11 15.73 -20.99
N ILE A 284 10.89 14.48 -21.42
CA ILE A 284 10.72 14.09 -22.82
C ILE A 284 9.28 13.59 -22.99
N GLY A 285 8.39 14.46 -23.52
CA GLY A 285 6.97 14.16 -23.64
C GLY A 285 6.33 13.91 -22.27
N ASP A 286 5.72 12.73 -22.10
CA ASP A 286 5.06 12.32 -20.85
C ASP A 286 5.99 11.62 -19.84
N HIS A 287 7.24 11.33 -20.23
CA HIS A 287 8.22 10.66 -19.36
C HIS A 287 9.26 11.65 -18.86
N GLN A 288 9.57 11.55 -17.56
CA GLN A 288 10.69 12.26 -16.96
C GLN A 288 11.87 11.28 -16.85
N GLU A 289 12.93 11.50 -17.64
CA GLU A 289 14.18 10.78 -17.47
C GLU A 289 14.92 11.36 -16.26
N MET A 290 15.05 10.57 -15.21
CA MET A 290 15.78 10.97 -14.00
C MET A 290 17.25 11.19 -14.31
N SER A 291 17.81 12.30 -13.84
CA SER A 291 19.23 12.60 -14.02
C SER A 291 20.11 11.64 -13.19
N LEU A 292 21.37 11.53 -13.61
CA LEU A 292 22.38 10.82 -12.83
C LEU A 292 22.55 11.45 -11.44
N TYR A 293 22.51 12.80 -11.35
CA TYR A 293 22.59 13.53 -10.07
C TYR A 293 21.44 13.15 -9.15
N HIS A 294 20.21 13.09 -9.63
CA HIS A 294 19.03 12.66 -8.88
C HIS A 294 19.23 11.25 -8.30
N THR A 295 19.72 10.33 -9.12
CA THR A 295 19.95 8.94 -8.73
C THR A 295 21.06 8.85 -7.68
N MET A 296 22.17 9.56 -7.89
CA MET A 296 23.31 9.58 -6.96
C MET A 296 22.95 10.24 -5.62
N ALA A 297 22.15 11.33 -5.64
CA ALA A 297 21.62 11.93 -4.42
C ALA A 297 20.77 10.94 -3.61
N GLY A 298 19.95 10.14 -4.28
CA GLY A 298 19.20 9.08 -3.63
C GLY A 298 20.08 8.02 -2.96
N PHE A 299 21.12 7.54 -3.64
CA PHE A 299 22.07 6.58 -3.07
C PHE A 299 22.89 7.16 -1.92
N ALA A 300 23.35 8.42 -2.03
CA ALA A 300 24.11 9.07 -0.98
C ALA A 300 23.30 9.20 0.31
N VAL A 301 22.06 9.64 0.20
CA VAL A 301 21.13 9.79 1.32
C VAL A 301 20.78 8.43 1.96
N PHE A 302 20.57 7.41 1.14
CA PHE A 302 20.36 6.06 1.62
C PHE A 302 21.58 5.54 2.39
N GLY A 303 22.79 5.82 1.89
CA GLY A 303 24.05 5.53 2.57
C GLY A 303 24.17 6.21 3.93
N VAL A 304 23.77 7.49 4.03
CA VAL A 304 23.77 8.25 5.31
C VAL A 304 22.75 7.64 6.28
N ALA A 305 21.54 7.32 5.83
CA ALA A 305 20.54 6.68 6.68
C ALA A 305 21.01 5.30 7.19
N LEU A 306 21.67 4.53 6.34
CA LEU A 306 22.27 3.25 6.70
C LEU A 306 23.42 3.42 7.72
N ALA A 307 24.28 4.41 7.52
CA ALA A 307 25.34 4.75 8.49
C ALA A 307 24.75 5.16 9.85
N GLY A 308 23.68 5.96 9.86
CA GLY A 308 22.92 6.29 11.07
C GLY A 308 22.37 5.06 11.78
N MET A 309 21.87 4.08 11.05
CA MET A 309 21.41 2.79 11.59
C MET A 309 22.55 2.00 12.24
N PHE A 310 23.72 1.94 11.59
CA PHE A 310 24.88 1.29 12.17
C PHE A 310 25.39 2.02 13.43
N ALA A 311 25.35 3.35 13.44
CA ALA A 311 25.68 4.15 14.61
C ALA A 311 24.73 3.86 15.78
N LEU A 312 23.42 3.79 15.52
CA LEU A 312 22.43 3.40 16.53
C LEU A 312 22.66 1.98 17.05
N CYS A 313 22.98 1.03 16.18
CA CYS A 313 23.35 -0.32 16.60
C CYS A 313 24.55 -0.29 17.54
N TRP A 314 25.57 0.50 17.22
CA TRP A 314 26.76 0.63 18.06
C TRP A 314 26.45 1.25 19.43
N VAL A 315 25.55 2.25 19.45
CA VAL A 315 25.08 2.88 20.71
C VAL A 315 24.31 1.89 21.58
N PHE A 316 23.43 1.08 20.97
CA PHE A 316 22.58 0.17 21.73
C PHE A 316 23.32 -1.05 22.32
N GLU A 317 24.29 -1.59 21.62
CA GLU A 317 25.00 -2.82 22.05
C GLU A 317 26.51 -2.61 22.21
N GLY A 318 27.04 -1.42 21.88
CA GLY A 318 28.45 -1.08 22.02
C GLY A 318 29.38 -2.06 21.30
N ARG A 319 30.43 -2.51 21.99
CA ARG A 319 31.45 -3.43 21.45
C ARG A 319 30.96 -4.88 21.29
N GLU A 320 29.79 -5.22 21.82
CA GLU A 320 29.21 -6.57 21.76
C GLU A 320 28.68 -6.95 20.36
N MET A 321 28.42 -5.97 19.47
CA MET A 321 27.91 -6.21 18.12
C MET A 321 28.77 -7.21 17.32
N LYS A 322 30.10 -7.04 17.34
CA LYS A 322 31.02 -7.94 16.63
C LYS A 322 30.99 -9.36 17.19
N LYS A 323 30.84 -9.52 18.50
CA LYS A 323 30.75 -10.84 19.14
C LYS A 323 29.45 -11.55 18.77
N ASN A 324 28.34 -10.83 18.65
CA ASN A 324 27.06 -11.39 18.27
C ASN A 324 27.06 -11.91 16.82
N LEU A 325 27.60 -11.13 15.88
CA LEU A 325 27.79 -11.56 14.49
C LEU A 325 28.68 -12.81 14.40
N ALA A 326 29.81 -12.84 15.12
CA ALA A 326 30.71 -13.99 15.16
C ALA A 326 30.05 -15.25 15.78
N ARG A 327 29.13 -15.07 16.75
CA ARG A 327 28.37 -16.16 17.36
C ARG A 327 27.42 -16.84 16.35
N HIS A 328 26.68 -16.04 15.56
CA HIS A 328 25.84 -16.57 14.49
C HIS A 328 26.65 -17.35 13.45
N GLN A 329 27.82 -16.82 13.06
CA GLN A 329 28.72 -17.52 12.15
C GLN A 329 29.28 -18.82 12.72
N LYS A 330 29.66 -18.86 14.02
CA LYS A 330 30.12 -20.08 14.68
C LYS A 330 29.02 -21.12 14.80
N ALA A 331 27.80 -20.74 15.17
CA ALA A 331 26.66 -21.64 15.24
C ALA A 331 26.37 -22.30 13.87
N GLY A 332 26.57 -21.56 12.78
CA GLY A 332 26.45 -22.12 11.43
C GLY A 332 27.56 -23.07 11.01
N ARG A 333 28.73 -23.05 11.69
CA ARG A 333 29.90 -23.91 11.39
C ARG A 333 30.00 -25.17 12.24
N ALA A 334 29.20 -25.29 13.30
CA ALA A 334 29.19 -26.50 14.12
C ALA A 334 28.72 -27.68 13.26
N THR A 335 29.63 -28.62 12.99
CA THR A 335 29.32 -29.89 12.34
C THR A 335 28.62 -30.76 13.38
N SER A 336 27.31 -30.89 13.30
CA SER A 336 26.60 -31.89 14.06
C SER A 336 26.58 -33.21 13.29
N ASP A 337 26.94 -34.30 13.92
CA ASP A 337 26.69 -35.62 13.37
C ASP A 337 25.21 -35.74 12.99
N TRP A 338 24.95 -36.17 11.76
CA TRP A 338 23.62 -36.41 11.26
C TRP A 338 23.00 -37.62 11.99
N ARG A 339 22.38 -37.40 13.12
CA ARG A 339 21.53 -38.43 13.69
C ARG A 339 20.19 -38.39 12.98
N VAL A 340 19.89 -39.43 12.23
CA VAL A 340 18.57 -39.64 11.66
C VAL A 340 17.60 -39.89 12.83
N ILE A 341 16.88 -38.86 13.23
CA ILE A 341 15.84 -38.99 14.25
C ILE A 341 14.60 -39.55 13.54
N PRO A 342 14.09 -40.74 13.93
CA PRO A 342 12.89 -41.29 13.30
C PRO A 342 11.70 -40.38 13.55
N LEU A 343 10.98 -40.07 12.48
CA LEU A 343 9.77 -39.25 12.53
C LEU A 343 8.66 -40.02 13.27
N PRO A 344 8.02 -39.42 14.28
CA PRO A 344 6.92 -40.06 14.97
C PRO A 344 5.72 -40.26 13.99
N ARG A 345 4.98 -41.35 14.15
CA ARG A 345 3.77 -41.66 13.36
C ARG A 345 2.78 -40.49 13.33
N ARG A 346 2.68 -39.74 14.44
CA ARG A 346 1.89 -38.51 14.57
C ARG A 346 2.22 -37.46 13.51
N THR A 347 3.48 -37.25 13.19
CA THR A 347 3.92 -36.26 12.18
C THR A 347 3.45 -36.64 10.77
N ILE A 348 3.42 -37.93 10.45
CA ILE A 348 2.92 -38.41 9.15
C ILE A 348 1.39 -38.17 9.07
N THR A 349 0.64 -38.47 10.12
CA THR A 349 -0.80 -38.21 10.18
C THR A 349 -1.09 -36.71 10.00
N GLN A 350 -0.31 -35.85 10.61
CA GLN A 350 -0.43 -34.40 10.48
C GLN A 350 -0.15 -33.93 9.05
N ALA A 351 0.89 -34.46 8.40
CA ALA A 351 1.20 -34.13 7.01
C ALA A 351 0.09 -34.60 6.04
N LEU A 352 -0.48 -35.78 6.27
CA LEU A 352 -1.62 -36.26 5.48
C LEU A 352 -2.86 -35.38 5.68
N ALA A 353 -3.16 -34.98 6.92
CA ALA A 353 -4.26 -34.06 7.20
C ALA A 353 -4.10 -32.72 6.48
N MET A 354 -2.86 -32.17 6.41
CA MET A 354 -2.57 -30.96 5.64
C MET A 354 -2.86 -31.14 4.15
N LEU A 355 -2.45 -32.26 3.57
CA LEU A 355 -2.69 -32.55 2.16
C LEU A 355 -4.19 -32.65 1.85
N VAL A 356 -4.94 -33.34 2.71
CA VAL A 356 -6.40 -33.46 2.56
C VAL A 356 -7.07 -32.08 2.63
N LEU A 357 -6.73 -31.27 3.65
CA LEU A 357 -7.30 -29.93 3.80
C LEU A 357 -6.95 -29.01 2.62
N ALA A 358 -5.70 -29.04 2.16
CA ALA A 358 -5.29 -28.27 0.99
C ALA A 358 -6.01 -28.73 -0.28
N GLY A 359 -6.16 -30.06 -0.48
CA GLY A 359 -6.89 -30.63 -1.61
C GLY A 359 -8.37 -30.25 -1.60
N VAL A 360 -9.02 -30.29 -0.42
CA VAL A 360 -10.41 -29.84 -0.24
C VAL A 360 -10.54 -28.35 -0.58
N THR A 361 -9.63 -27.51 -0.06
CA THR A 361 -9.66 -26.07 -0.36
C THR A 361 -9.48 -25.80 -1.85
N PHE A 362 -8.55 -26.52 -2.50
CA PHE A 362 -8.37 -26.44 -3.94
C PHE A 362 -9.63 -26.85 -4.70
N GLY A 363 -10.28 -27.95 -4.30
CA GLY A 363 -11.57 -28.39 -4.88
C GLY A 363 -12.68 -27.34 -4.71
N ILE A 364 -12.75 -26.69 -3.53
CA ILE A 364 -13.69 -25.59 -3.29
C ILE A 364 -13.36 -24.41 -4.23
N CYS A 365 -12.09 -24.03 -4.38
CA CYS A 365 -11.70 -22.96 -5.31
C CYS A 365 -12.06 -23.32 -6.75
N ALA A 366 -11.80 -24.55 -7.19
CA ALA A 366 -12.12 -25.02 -8.55
C ALA A 366 -13.64 -25.04 -8.83
N GLY A 367 -14.46 -25.34 -7.81
CA GLY A 367 -15.92 -25.30 -7.89
C GLY A 367 -16.54 -23.92 -7.64
N THR A 368 -15.74 -22.93 -7.22
CA THR A 368 -16.24 -21.59 -6.90
C THR A 368 -16.45 -20.79 -8.19
N ASP A 369 -17.66 -20.30 -8.41
CA ASP A 369 -17.92 -19.38 -9.50
C ASP A 369 -17.23 -18.03 -9.24
N ILE A 370 -16.35 -17.66 -10.16
CA ILE A 370 -15.56 -16.42 -10.15
C ILE A 370 -15.84 -15.56 -11.38
N ARG A 371 -16.86 -15.90 -12.15
CA ARG A 371 -17.31 -15.06 -13.27
C ARG A 371 -17.93 -13.81 -12.69
N TYR A 372 -17.11 -12.79 -12.54
CA TYR A 372 -17.59 -11.46 -12.21
C TYR A 372 -18.22 -10.88 -13.46
N LEU A 373 -19.49 -10.56 -13.39
CA LEU A 373 -20.07 -9.65 -14.37
C LEU A 373 -19.22 -8.37 -14.31
N VAL A 374 -18.69 -7.94 -15.44
CA VAL A 374 -18.09 -6.60 -15.53
C VAL A 374 -19.21 -5.64 -15.20
N ALA A 375 -19.18 -5.10 -14.00
CA ALA A 375 -20.25 -4.24 -13.54
C ALA A 375 -20.16 -2.92 -14.31
N ARG A 376 -21.29 -2.47 -14.83
CA ARG A 376 -21.41 -1.14 -15.42
C ARG A 376 -21.18 -0.09 -14.33
N ALA A 377 -20.78 1.11 -14.73
CA ALA A 377 -20.77 2.22 -13.81
C ALA A 377 -22.19 2.48 -13.26
N GLY A 378 -22.29 2.82 -11.97
CA GLY A 378 -23.55 3.25 -11.37
C GLY A 378 -23.86 4.73 -11.66
N VAL A 379 -23.01 5.43 -12.42
CA VAL A 379 -23.16 6.86 -12.74
C VAL A 379 -22.78 7.13 -14.19
N THR A 380 -23.41 8.17 -14.77
CA THR A 380 -22.99 8.72 -16.07
C THR A 380 -21.81 9.68 -15.92
N LEU A 381 -20.92 9.69 -16.90
CA LEU A 381 -19.87 10.70 -17.01
C LEU A 381 -20.35 11.98 -17.74
N SER A 382 -21.53 11.94 -18.33
CA SER A 382 -22.16 13.10 -18.96
C SER A 382 -22.74 14.02 -17.89
N MET A 383 -21.94 14.98 -17.44
CA MET A 383 -22.38 15.96 -16.46
C MET A 383 -23.51 16.85 -17.02
N PRO A 384 -24.59 17.12 -16.25
CA PRO A 384 -25.68 17.98 -16.70
C PRO A 384 -25.19 19.42 -16.87
N LEU A 385 -25.60 20.07 -17.97
CA LEU A 385 -25.29 21.48 -18.24
C LEU A 385 -26.06 22.43 -17.32
N GLN A 386 -27.13 21.97 -16.71
CA GLN A 386 -27.93 22.75 -15.78
C GLN A 386 -28.38 21.90 -14.60
N VAL A 387 -28.19 22.42 -13.39
CA VAL A 387 -28.63 21.83 -12.12
C VAL A 387 -29.28 22.94 -11.28
N ASP A 388 -30.59 22.93 -11.15
CA ASP A 388 -31.37 23.83 -10.27
C ASP A 388 -30.93 25.29 -10.25
N GLY A 389 -30.97 25.95 -11.42
CA GLY A 389 -30.57 27.36 -11.55
C GLY A 389 -29.06 27.59 -11.69
N TYR A 390 -28.25 26.56 -11.57
CA TYR A 390 -26.81 26.63 -11.87
C TYR A 390 -26.54 26.25 -13.32
N GLN A 391 -25.78 27.08 -14.02
CA GLN A 391 -25.27 26.80 -15.38
C GLN A 391 -23.89 26.15 -15.29
N GLY A 392 -23.73 24.98 -15.88
CA GLY A 392 -22.51 24.16 -15.86
C GLY A 392 -21.66 24.36 -17.10
N ARG A 393 -20.35 24.43 -16.90
CA ARG A 393 -19.34 24.40 -17.96
C ARG A 393 -18.25 23.42 -17.60
N GLU A 394 -17.79 22.63 -18.57
CA GLU A 394 -16.68 21.72 -18.38
C GLU A 394 -15.40 22.49 -18.07
N ILE A 395 -14.67 22.03 -17.05
CA ILE A 395 -13.35 22.51 -16.69
C ILE A 395 -12.33 21.49 -17.19
N GLU A 396 -11.43 21.94 -18.05
CA GLU A 396 -10.36 21.05 -18.55
C GLU A 396 -9.48 20.56 -17.40
N VAL A 397 -9.35 19.25 -17.28
CA VAL A 397 -8.48 18.60 -16.29
C VAL A 397 -7.04 18.76 -16.74
N GLN A 398 -6.21 19.32 -15.89
CA GLN A 398 -4.80 19.57 -16.21
C GLN A 398 -4.06 18.27 -16.54
N ALA A 399 -3.10 18.34 -17.46
CA ALA A 399 -2.29 17.18 -17.86
C ALA A 399 -1.56 16.52 -16.65
N LYS A 400 -1.19 17.31 -15.63
CA LYS A 400 -0.58 16.83 -14.39
C LYS A 400 -1.56 15.96 -13.57
N GLU A 401 -2.81 16.38 -13.46
CA GLU A 401 -3.85 15.62 -12.76
C GLU A 401 -4.17 14.32 -13.50
N LYS A 402 -4.34 14.38 -14.83
CA LYS A 402 -4.58 13.18 -15.67
C LYS A 402 -3.49 12.13 -15.51
N ARG A 403 -2.22 12.54 -15.34
CA ARG A 403 -1.08 11.62 -15.14
C ARG A 403 -1.02 11.01 -13.76
N ALA A 404 -1.60 11.69 -12.75
CA ALA A 404 -1.68 11.17 -11.39
C ALA A 404 -2.76 10.10 -11.22
N LEU A 405 -3.64 9.93 -12.22
CA LEU A 405 -4.68 8.93 -12.22
C LEU A 405 -4.14 7.58 -12.72
N ASP A 406 -4.62 6.50 -12.11
CA ASP A 406 -4.32 5.15 -12.56
C ASP A 406 -4.88 4.87 -13.95
N GLU A 407 -4.31 3.87 -14.63
CA GLU A 407 -4.74 3.46 -15.96
C GLU A 407 -6.23 3.07 -15.97
N GLY A 408 -6.99 3.63 -16.91
CA GLY A 408 -8.42 3.38 -17.08
C GLY A 408 -9.35 4.20 -16.18
N VAL A 409 -8.81 5.06 -15.31
CA VAL A 409 -9.61 6.03 -14.54
C VAL A 409 -10.07 7.16 -15.44
N LYS A 410 -11.36 7.48 -15.37
CA LYS A 410 -11.94 8.62 -16.09
C LYS A 410 -12.30 9.71 -15.08
N LEU A 411 -11.93 10.95 -15.37
CA LEU A 411 -12.24 12.14 -14.56
C LEU A 411 -12.92 13.18 -15.42
N VAL A 412 -14.09 13.62 -14.98
CA VAL A 412 -14.84 14.74 -15.56
C VAL A 412 -15.08 15.78 -14.47
N ARG A 413 -14.90 17.06 -14.82
CA ARG A 413 -15.06 18.18 -13.89
C ARG A 413 -15.86 19.30 -14.51
N PHE A 414 -16.84 19.82 -13.80
CA PHE A 414 -17.67 20.94 -14.20
C PHE A 414 -17.64 22.04 -13.16
N GLY A 415 -17.58 23.29 -13.63
CA GLY A 415 -17.84 24.47 -12.81
C GLY A 415 -19.25 24.96 -13.07
N TYR A 416 -19.99 25.14 -12.01
CA TYR A 416 -21.36 25.63 -12.02
C TYR A 416 -21.43 27.03 -11.41
N LEU A 417 -22.20 27.90 -12.04
CA LEU A 417 -22.43 29.26 -11.57
C LEU A 417 -23.94 29.55 -11.60
N ASN A 418 -24.46 30.14 -10.53
CA ASN A 418 -25.84 30.62 -10.51
C ASN A 418 -25.94 32.14 -10.73
N ASP A 419 -27.16 32.67 -10.81
CA ASP A 419 -27.42 34.10 -11.01
C ASP A 419 -26.88 35.00 -9.89
N GLN A 420 -26.61 34.42 -8.71
CA GLN A 420 -26.01 35.10 -7.55
C GLN A 420 -24.47 35.02 -7.53
N SER A 421 -23.86 34.59 -8.65
CA SER A 421 -22.41 34.36 -8.78
C SER A 421 -21.83 33.31 -7.83
N ARG A 422 -22.67 32.47 -7.21
CA ARG A 422 -22.18 31.35 -6.39
C ARG A 422 -21.56 30.30 -7.28
N LYS A 423 -20.36 29.88 -6.93
CA LYS A 423 -19.56 28.91 -7.69
C LYS A 423 -19.55 27.55 -7.00
N VAL A 424 -19.86 26.52 -7.75
CA VAL A 424 -19.76 25.12 -7.34
C VAL A 424 -18.89 24.38 -8.34
N ILE A 425 -17.96 23.56 -7.86
CA ILE A 425 -17.15 22.67 -8.72
C ILE A 425 -17.55 21.25 -8.41
N ALA A 426 -18.09 20.53 -9.37
CA ALA A 426 -18.42 19.12 -9.24
C ALA A 426 -17.49 18.26 -10.10
N SER A 427 -17.03 17.15 -9.56
CA SER A 427 -16.18 16.19 -10.25
C SER A 427 -16.71 14.78 -10.09
N VAL A 428 -16.61 13.98 -11.14
CA VAL A 428 -16.89 12.55 -11.14
C VAL A 428 -15.61 11.83 -11.55
N VAL A 429 -15.14 10.95 -10.67
CA VAL A 429 -13.97 10.09 -10.91
C VAL A 429 -14.47 8.65 -10.98
N LEU A 430 -14.46 8.06 -12.16
CA LEU A 430 -14.87 6.67 -12.36
C LEU A 430 -13.66 5.75 -12.27
N SER A 431 -13.74 4.71 -11.45
CA SER A 431 -12.65 3.75 -11.27
C SER A 431 -12.28 3.05 -12.59
N GLY A 432 -10.98 2.78 -12.74
CA GLY A 432 -10.47 1.91 -13.78
C GLY A 432 -10.69 0.42 -13.46
N HIS A 433 -9.90 -0.43 -14.10
CA HIS A 433 -9.93 -1.87 -13.87
C HIS A 433 -9.41 -2.29 -12.49
N LEU A 434 -8.60 -1.44 -11.86
CA LEU A 434 -8.04 -1.68 -10.53
C LEU A 434 -9.04 -1.29 -9.44
N LYS A 435 -9.30 -2.19 -8.50
CA LYS A 435 -10.19 -1.94 -7.35
C LYS A 435 -9.76 -0.78 -6.45
N ARG A 436 -8.54 -0.29 -6.59
CA ARG A 436 -7.91 0.78 -5.79
C ARG A 436 -7.67 2.05 -6.56
N SER A 437 -8.16 2.15 -7.77
CA SER A 437 -7.93 3.31 -8.64
C SER A 437 -8.57 4.61 -8.13
N LEU A 438 -9.45 4.54 -7.11
CA LEU A 438 -10.05 5.72 -6.48
C LEU A 438 -9.28 6.08 -5.20
N HIS A 439 -8.51 7.14 -5.28
CA HIS A 439 -7.83 7.71 -4.12
C HIS A 439 -8.80 8.58 -3.32
N ARG A 440 -8.75 8.45 -1.98
CA ARG A 440 -9.57 9.30 -1.10
C ARG A 440 -9.08 10.75 -1.09
N PRO A 441 -9.98 11.74 -1.01
CA PRO A 441 -9.61 13.15 -0.96
C PRO A 441 -8.65 13.49 0.20
N GLU A 442 -8.72 12.77 1.34
CA GLU A 442 -7.81 12.97 2.48
C GLU A 442 -6.34 12.63 2.18
N VAL A 443 -6.07 11.93 1.09
CA VAL A 443 -4.70 11.68 0.61
C VAL A 443 -4.32 12.68 -0.49
N CYS A 444 -5.24 12.96 -1.41
CA CYS A 444 -4.97 13.82 -2.56
C CYS A 444 -4.93 15.30 -2.20
N LEU A 445 -5.85 15.78 -1.36
CA LEU A 445 -5.94 17.20 -0.98
C LEU A 445 -4.68 17.69 -0.25
N PRO A 446 -4.15 16.98 0.77
CA PRO A 446 -2.88 17.38 1.38
C PRO A 446 -1.71 17.34 0.40
N GLY A 447 -1.71 16.41 -0.56
CA GLY A 447 -0.73 16.36 -1.65
C GLY A 447 -0.76 17.59 -2.57
N GLN A 448 -1.93 18.22 -2.68
CA GLN A 448 -2.17 19.47 -3.44
C GLN A 448 -2.03 20.75 -2.60
N GLY A 449 -1.62 20.63 -1.32
CA GLY A 449 -1.42 21.78 -0.42
C GLY A 449 -2.60 22.13 0.47
N TRP A 450 -3.73 21.46 0.31
CA TRP A 450 -4.89 21.70 1.17
C TRP A 450 -4.69 21.13 2.57
N THR A 451 -5.05 21.90 3.57
CA THR A 451 -5.12 21.46 4.97
C THR A 451 -6.56 21.08 5.31
N ILE A 452 -6.76 19.85 5.77
CA ILE A 452 -8.06 19.39 6.23
C ILE A 452 -8.19 19.71 7.72
N VAL A 453 -9.18 20.52 8.07
CA VAL A 453 -9.47 20.95 9.46
C VAL A 453 -10.47 20.03 10.12
N GLU A 454 -11.46 19.59 9.35
CA GLU A 454 -12.55 18.75 9.84
C GLU A 454 -12.96 17.75 8.78
N SER A 455 -13.25 16.53 9.20
CA SER A 455 -13.79 15.46 8.36
C SER A 455 -14.88 14.74 9.14
N LYS A 456 -16.10 14.73 8.61
CA LYS A 456 -17.24 14.05 9.24
C LYS A 456 -18.26 13.58 8.21
N PRO A 457 -19.02 12.50 8.49
CA PRO A 457 -20.15 12.12 7.67
C PRO A 457 -21.29 13.12 7.83
N VAL A 458 -21.99 13.40 6.75
CA VAL A 458 -23.20 14.23 6.72
C VAL A 458 -24.25 13.58 5.83
N ARG A 459 -25.50 13.75 6.21
CA ARG A 459 -26.64 13.24 5.46
C ARG A 459 -27.07 14.24 4.40
N VAL A 460 -27.21 13.77 3.15
CA VAL A 460 -27.61 14.57 2.00
C VAL A 460 -29.00 14.11 1.55
N PRO A 461 -30.04 14.95 1.66
CA PRO A 461 -31.36 14.64 1.13
C PRO A 461 -31.36 14.79 -0.41
N THR A 462 -31.99 13.86 -1.12
CA THR A 462 -32.18 13.95 -2.57
C THR A 462 -33.54 14.52 -2.93
N ALA A 463 -33.67 15.07 -4.13
CA ALA A 463 -34.94 15.58 -4.65
C ALA A 463 -36.07 14.52 -4.70
N ASN A 464 -35.71 13.23 -4.74
CA ASN A 464 -36.66 12.11 -4.79
C ASN A 464 -37.12 11.62 -3.40
N GLY A 465 -36.84 12.35 -2.34
CA GLY A 465 -37.21 12.00 -0.97
C GLY A 465 -36.33 10.93 -0.31
N HIS A 466 -35.30 10.43 -0.99
CA HIS A 466 -34.28 9.56 -0.42
C HIS A 466 -33.17 10.39 0.23
N SER A 467 -32.21 9.73 0.85
CA SER A 467 -31.01 10.40 1.37
C SER A 467 -29.83 9.43 1.31
N PHE A 468 -28.64 9.98 1.14
CA PHE A 468 -27.38 9.23 1.21
C PHE A 468 -26.44 9.91 2.21
N GLU A 469 -25.39 9.20 2.62
CA GLU A 469 -24.32 9.76 3.43
C GLU A 469 -23.13 10.15 2.55
N ALA A 470 -22.56 11.33 2.83
CA ALA A 470 -21.36 11.85 2.19
C ALA A 470 -20.36 12.30 3.25
N THR A 471 -19.08 12.32 2.93
CA THR A 471 -18.05 12.89 3.81
C THR A 471 -17.88 14.37 3.51
N TYR A 472 -18.09 15.20 4.52
CA TYR A 472 -17.79 16.62 4.54
C TYR A 472 -16.34 16.83 4.96
N LEU A 473 -15.62 17.64 4.20
CA LEU A 473 -14.28 18.13 4.54
C LEU A 473 -14.30 19.65 4.57
N ARG A 474 -13.86 20.21 5.70
CA ARG A 474 -13.51 21.62 5.79
C ARG A 474 -12.03 21.77 5.51
N ILE A 475 -11.70 22.54 4.48
CA ILE A 475 -10.34 22.64 3.98
C ILE A 475 -9.91 24.09 3.79
N PHE A 476 -8.61 24.35 3.90
CA PHE A 476 -8.02 25.60 3.49
C PHE A 476 -6.64 25.39 2.85
N ILE A 477 -6.23 26.36 2.04
CA ILE A 477 -4.89 26.43 1.48
C ILE A 477 -4.35 27.85 1.68
N ASP A 478 -3.11 27.95 2.16
CA ASP A 478 -2.38 29.21 2.28
C ASP A 478 -1.52 29.39 1.02
N GLN A 479 -1.83 30.41 0.23
CA GLN A 479 -1.11 30.75 -1.00
C GLN A 479 -0.56 32.17 -0.89
N LEU A 480 0.48 32.48 -1.69
CA LEU A 480 0.89 33.86 -1.87
C LEU A 480 0.16 34.42 -3.10
N ASP A 481 -0.38 35.65 -2.95
CA ASP A 481 -0.90 36.41 -4.07
C ASP A 481 0.25 36.93 -4.96
N GLU A 482 -0.10 37.60 -6.05
CA GLU A 482 0.85 38.22 -6.99
C GLU A 482 1.78 39.25 -6.31
N ASN A 483 1.37 39.78 -5.15
CA ASN A 483 2.13 40.76 -4.36
C ASN A 483 2.97 40.13 -3.22
N GLY A 484 3.01 38.81 -3.15
CA GLY A 484 3.75 38.07 -2.11
C GLY A 484 3.05 38.07 -0.74
N ARG A 485 1.78 38.44 -0.65
CA ARG A 485 0.99 38.40 0.59
C ARG A 485 0.38 37.01 0.75
N ARG A 486 0.38 36.49 1.97
CA ARG A 486 -0.32 35.23 2.30
C ARG A 486 -1.82 35.45 2.25
N VAL A 487 -2.47 34.76 1.35
CA VAL A 487 -3.94 34.71 1.24
C VAL A 487 -4.37 33.28 1.59
N ARG A 488 -5.35 33.20 2.51
CA ARG A 488 -5.95 31.92 2.88
C ARG A 488 -7.24 31.70 2.10
N GLN A 489 -7.23 30.75 1.20
CA GLN A 489 -8.44 30.29 0.53
C GLN A 489 -9.06 29.16 1.35
N ARG A 490 -10.34 29.29 1.72
CA ARG A 490 -11.11 28.24 2.41
C ARG A 490 -12.09 27.60 1.44
N GLY A 491 -12.51 26.38 1.79
CA GLY A 491 -13.53 25.69 1.00
C GLY A 491 -14.18 24.55 1.77
N VAL A 492 -15.33 24.19 1.27
CA VAL A 492 -16.08 23.01 1.68
C VAL A 492 -16.01 21.99 0.56
N ASN A 493 -15.59 20.78 0.86
CA ASN A 493 -15.61 19.66 -0.07
C ASN A 493 -16.50 18.54 0.48
N LEU A 494 -17.50 18.17 -0.30
CA LEU A 494 -18.42 17.07 0.01
C LEU A 494 -18.15 15.97 -0.99
N TYR A 495 -17.88 14.72 -0.55
CA TYR A 495 -17.66 13.61 -1.45
C TYR A 495 -18.32 12.32 -0.98
N TRP A 496 -18.64 11.44 -1.92
CA TRP A 496 -19.20 10.11 -1.68
C TRP A 496 -18.85 9.16 -2.82
N TYR A 497 -19.08 7.88 -2.58
CA TYR A 497 -18.86 6.83 -3.56
C TYR A 497 -20.20 6.24 -4.01
N VAL A 498 -20.30 5.88 -5.29
CA VAL A 498 -21.46 5.23 -5.89
C VAL A 498 -21.01 3.97 -6.59
N GLY A 499 -21.58 2.83 -6.19
CA GLY A 499 -21.33 1.52 -6.78
C GLY A 499 -22.23 1.23 -7.97
N SER A 500 -21.98 0.12 -8.66
CA SER A 500 -22.70 -0.31 -9.86
C SER A 500 -24.18 -0.67 -9.63
N ASP A 501 -24.58 -0.89 -8.38
CA ASP A 501 -25.93 -1.28 -7.95
C ASP A 501 -26.60 -0.17 -7.12
N ASP A 502 -26.27 1.08 -7.37
CA ASP A 502 -26.73 2.27 -6.65
C ASP A 502 -26.32 2.30 -5.16
N THR A 503 -25.49 1.37 -4.69
CA THR A 503 -24.94 1.40 -3.34
C THR A 503 -24.11 2.68 -3.16
N THR A 504 -24.40 3.45 -2.12
CA THR A 504 -23.63 4.66 -1.77
C THR A 504 -22.82 4.43 -0.50
N CYS A 505 -21.60 4.97 -0.47
CA CYS A 505 -20.71 4.93 0.70
C CYS A 505 -20.14 6.31 0.96
N ALA A 506 -20.14 6.74 2.23
CA ALA A 506 -19.54 8.01 2.63
C ALA A 506 -18.02 7.94 2.73
N SER A 507 -17.47 6.82 3.18
CA SER A 507 -16.05 6.69 3.46
C SER A 507 -15.33 5.71 2.52
N HIS A 508 -14.01 5.94 2.35
CA HIS A 508 -13.15 5.03 1.61
C HIS A 508 -13.12 3.61 2.23
N TYR A 509 -13.14 3.51 3.56
CA TYR A 509 -13.09 2.20 4.22
C TYR A 509 -14.38 1.40 4.01
N GLU A 510 -15.52 2.08 4.02
CA GLU A 510 -16.82 1.48 3.72
C GLU A 510 -16.88 1.00 2.27
N HIS A 511 -16.50 1.85 1.32
CA HIS A 511 -16.40 1.51 -0.10
C HIS A 511 -15.51 0.28 -0.33
N VAL A 512 -14.32 0.21 0.31
CA VAL A 512 -13.42 -0.95 0.20
C VAL A 512 -14.06 -2.19 0.82
N ALA A 513 -14.69 -2.08 1.99
CA ALA A 513 -15.38 -3.18 2.63
C ALA A 513 -16.53 -3.71 1.76
N GLN A 514 -17.39 -2.84 1.23
CA GLN A 514 -18.49 -3.21 0.33
C GLN A 514 -17.97 -3.87 -0.95
N THR A 515 -16.88 -3.39 -1.53
CA THR A 515 -16.24 -4.03 -2.69
C THR A 515 -15.93 -5.50 -2.44
N TYR A 516 -15.31 -5.81 -1.30
CA TYR A 516 -14.98 -7.20 -0.96
C TYR A 516 -16.18 -8.02 -0.53
N LEU A 517 -17.10 -7.47 0.27
CA LEU A 517 -18.31 -8.16 0.70
C LEU A 517 -19.20 -8.53 -0.49
N HIS A 518 -19.40 -7.60 -1.43
CA HIS A 518 -20.21 -7.88 -2.62
C HIS A 518 -19.51 -8.86 -3.58
N ALA A 519 -18.18 -8.80 -3.72
CA ALA A 519 -17.43 -9.79 -4.48
C ALA A 519 -17.55 -11.20 -3.88
N ILE A 520 -17.50 -11.32 -2.54
CA ILE A 520 -17.56 -12.62 -1.85
C ILE A 520 -18.97 -13.19 -1.81
N PHE A 521 -19.96 -12.39 -1.40
CA PHE A 521 -21.31 -12.89 -1.09
C PHE A 521 -22.31 -12.72 -2.24
N ARG A 522 -22.14 -11.72 -3.10
CA ARG A 522 -23.05 -11.42 -4.21
C ARG A 522 -22.46 -11.74 -5.58
N ASN A 523 -21.21 -12.12 -5.67
CA ASN A 523 -20.49 -12.35 -6.93
C ASN A 523 -20.51 -11.10 -7.84
N LEU A 524 -20.47 -9.92 -7.24
CA LEU A 524 -20.54 -8.62 -7.91
C LEU A 524 -19.20 -7.89 -7.76
N ASN A 525 -18.62 -7.49 -8.89
CA ASN A 525 -17.44 -6.65 -8.93
C ASN A 525 -17.86 -5.22 -9.28
N HIS A 526 -17.86 -4.32 -8.31
CA HIS A 526 -18.26 -2.94 -8.54
C HIS A 526 -17.27 -2.17 -9.39
N ARG A 527 -17.81 -1.33 -10.24
CA ARG A 527 -17.11 -0.21 -10.85
C ARG A 527 -17.57 1.06 -10.14
N TRP A 528 -16.78 1.49 -9.18
CA TRP A 528 -17.12 2.62 -8.33
C TRP A 528 -16.86 3.96 -9.01
N ALA A 529 -17.70 4.92 -8.73
CA ALA A 529 -17.45 6.32 -8.99
C ALA A 529 -17.31 7.09 -7.67
N MET A 530 -16.37 7.99 -7.59
CA MET A 530 -16.28 9.00 -6.55
C MET A 530 -16.80 10.32 -7.10
N ILE A 531 -17.82 10.86 -6.46
CA ILE A 531 -18.39 12.17 -6.80
C ILE A 531 -17.95 13.14 -5.73
N SER A 532 -17.54 14.34 -6.13
CA SER A 532 -17.19 15.40 -5.20
C SER A 532 -17.81 16.73 -5.62
N VAL A 533 -18.23 17.50 -4.63
CA VAL A 533 -18.77 18.87 -4.78
C VAL A 533 -17.95 19.80 -3.89
N PHE A 534 -17.26 20.73 -4.51
CA PHE A 534 -16.43 21.72 -3.83
C PHE A 534 -17.04 23.12 -3.98
N ILE A 535 -17.15 23.84 -2.86
CA ILE A 535 -17.59 25.22 -2.81
C ILE A 535 -16.47 26.06 -2.17
N PRO A 536 -15.93 27.08 -2.89
CA PRO A 536 -15.02 28.03 -2.29
C PRO A 536 -15.79 28.96 -1.34
N VAL A 537 -15.17 29.28 -0.19
CA VAL A 537 -15.73 30.25 0.78
C VAL A 537 -15.03 31.59 0.56
N GLU A 538 -15.74 32.55 -0.04
CA GLU A 538 -15.16 33.81 -0.50
C GLU A 538 -14.85 34.80 0.66
N ASP A 539 -15.60 34.77 1.77
CA ASP A 539 -15.41 35.66 2.93
C ASP A 539 -14.37 35.14 3.95
N ALA A 540 -13.32 34.54 3.44
CA ALA A 540 -12.32 33.82 4.25
C ALA A 540 -11.45 34.74 5.14
N GLU A 541 -11.48 36.06 4.95
CA GLU A 541 -10.68 37.02 5.72
C GLU A 541 -11.34 37.47 7.03
N ILE A 542 -12.63 37.12 7.26
CA ILE A 542 -13.35 37.53 8.45
C ILE A 542 -13.12 36.52 9.59
N PRO A 543 -12.26 36.82 10.58
CA PRO A 543 -12.14 35.97 11.77
C PRO A 543 -13.36 36.14 12.67
N GLY A 544 -13.91 35.02 13.15
CA GLY A 544 -15.01 35.05 14.13
C GLY A 544 -16.29 34.37 13.65
N PRO A 545 -17.44 34.71 14.28
CA PRO A 545 -18.71 34.05 13.99
C PRO A 545 -19.19 34.16 12.54
N GLU A 546 -18.87 35.27 11.85
CA GLU A 546 -19.28 35.50 10.46
C GLU A 546 -18.60 34.51 9.48
N GLY A 547 -17.30 34.21 9.66
CA GLY A 547 -16.61 33.21 8.88
C GLY A 547 -17.15 31.79 9.11
N MET A 548 -17.62 31.47 10.32
CA MET A 548 -18.31 30.22 10.63
C MET A 548 -19.66 30.12 9.92
N PHE A 549 -20.41 31.22 9.81
CA PHE A 549 -21.68 31.23 9.07
C PHE A 549 -21.46 31.05 7.57
N ALA A 550 -20.41 31.64 6.99
CA ALA A 550 -20.07 31.43 5.59
C ALA A 550 -19.73 29.95 5.27
N GLU A 551 -18.96 29.31 6.13
CA GLU A 551 -18.64 27.87 5.99
C GLU A 551 -19.90 26.97 6.17
N PHE A 552 -20.80 27.33 7.11
CA PHE A 552 -22.05 26.63 7.30
C PHE A 552 -22.97 26.76 6.08
N ASN A 553 -23.12 27.95 5.54
CA ASN A 553 -23.92 28.19 4.35
C ASN A 553 -23.34 27.44 3.14
N ALA A 554 -22.02 27.44 2.99
CA ALA A 554 -21.36 26.67 1.93
C ALA A 554 -21.59 25.15 2.06
N LEU A 555 -21.68 24.63 3.29
CA LEU A 555 -22.04 23.23 3.50
C LEU A 555 -23.49 22.94 3.10
N GLU A 556 -24.45 23.81 3.48
CA GLU A 556 -25.84 23.62 3.11
C GLU A 556 -26.03 23.75 1.58
N ASP A 557 -25.39 24.72 0.94
CA ASP A 557 -25.37 24.85 -0.52
C ASP A 557 -24.77 23.60 -1.20
N ALA A 558 -23.68 23.04 -0.65
CA ALA A 558 -23.08 21.81 -1.17
C ALA A 558 -24.02 20.59 -1.02
N ARG A 559 -24.73 20.49 0.11
CA ARG A 559 -25.70 19.42 0.36
C ARG A 559 -26.91 19.52 -0.58
N GLU A 560 -27.44 20.72 -0.75
CA GLU A 560 -28.56 20.98 -1.66
C GLU A 560 -28.19 20.66 -3.09
N PHE A 561 -27.04 21.18 -3.56
CA PHE A 561 -26.54 20.91 -4.90
C PHE A 561 -26.28 19.42 -5.15
N ALA A 562 -25.60 18.73 -4.21
CA ALA A 562 -25.33 17.31 -4.29
C ALA A 562 -26.61 16.46 -4.33
N GLY A 563 -27.62 16.83 -3.53
CA GLY A 563 -28.91 16.15 -3.51
C GLY A 563 -29.70 16.27 -4.81
N LYS A 564 -29.51 17.37 -5.57
CA LYS A 564 -30.10 17.59 -6.89
C LYS A 564 -29.25 16.98 -8.00
N LEU A 565 -27.94 16.95 -7.86
CA LEU A 565 -27.01 16.38 -8.84
C LEU A 565 -27.10 14.84 -8.87
N MET A 566 -27.18 14.20 -7.71
CA MET A 566 -27.11 12.75 -7.58
C MET A 566 -28.13 11.99 -8.46
N PRO A 567 -29.44 12.33 -8.49
CA PRO A 567 -30.42 11.64 -9.33
C PRO A 567 -30.14 11.82 -10.83
N LEU A 568 -29.51 12.92 -11.24
CA LEU A 568 -29.17 13.19 -12.64
C LEU A 568 -27.98 12.35 -13.12
N LEU A 569 -27.06 12.03 -12.19
CA LEU A 569 -25.90 11.18 -12.48
C LEU A 569 -26.22 9.70 -12.44
N THR A 570 -27.20 9.27 -11.62
CA THR A 570 -27.59 7.85 -11.45
C THR A 570 -28.76 7.45 -12.33
N ASP A 571 -29.19 8.30 -13.27
CA ASP A 571 -30.27 7.97 -14.21
C ASP A 571 -29.81 6.83 -15.14
N PRO A 572 -30.43 5.62 -15.06
CA PRO A 572 -30.01 4.46 -15.84
C PRO A 572 -30.08 4.66 -17.36
N ALA A 573 -30.94 5.61 -17.81
CA ALA A 573 -31.08 5.94 -19.24
C ALA A 573 -29.89 6.70 -19.81
N LYS A 574 -29.07 7.31 -18.94
CA LYS A 574 -27.93 8.16 -19.31
C LYS A 574 -26.57 7.49 -19.07
N ILE A 575 -26.56 6.31 -18.44
CA ILE A 575 -25.33 5.56 -18.19
C ILE A 575 -24.90 4.88 -19.48
N ASP A 576 -23.70 5.22 -19.98
CA ASP A 576 -23.14 4.59 -21.16
C ASP A 576 -22.91 3.09 -20.93
N PRO A 577 -23.42 2.19 -21.79
CA PRO A 577 -23.14 0.76 -21.69
C PRO A 577 -21.66 0.39 -21.73
N GLY A 578 -20.80 1.27 -22.26
CA GLY A 578 -19.34 1.11 -22.29
C GLY A 578 -18.61 1.61 -21.03
N ASP A 579 -19.31 2.34 -20.19
CA ASP A 579 -18.84 2.80 -18.89
C ASP A 579 -19.35 1.86 -17.80
#